data_61d05772c33293809c4d14bbdcc16ff1
#
_entry.id   61d05772c33293809c4d14bbdcc16ff1
#
_cell.length_a   1.000
_cell.length_b   1.000
_cell.length_c   1.000
_cell.angle_alpha   90.00
_cell.angle_beta   90.00
_cell.angle_gamma   90.00
#
_symmetry.space_group_name_H-M   'P 1'
#
loop_
_entity.id
_entity.type
_entity.pdbx_description
1 polymer ?
#
loop_
_entity_poly.entity_id
_entity_poly.type
_entity_poly.pdbx_seq_one_letter_code
_entity_poly.pdbx_strand_id
1 'polypeptide(L)'
;MLGFDGQNSRGGESRVKTRRRAVYLIVTLVGLTLPSVLGGETKDLKTGAFEVRQELVLPASPEEVYDAVTGDISGWWDHSFSKHPKKLYLEAKPGGGFWEIFNDSGDGALDATVILAERGKTIRFTGPLGLSGQAVTMVTTYEFSPDPAGTKLRLTCNVAGQFEDGEDKMIDAVWHHFLVERLKPYIESGTYKKKAP
;
A
#
# COMPACT_ATOMS: atom_id res chain seq x y z
N MET A 1 58.51 54.03 55.02
CA MET A 1 58.81 53.82 56.41
C MET A 1 59.04 52.35 56.65
N LEU A 2 60.31 52.02 56.85
CA LEU A 2 60.86 51.02 57.76
C LEU A 2 60.32 49.60 57.59
N GLY A 3 61.04 48.57 57.32
CA GLY A 3 62.46 48.36 57.52
C GLY A 3 62.68 46.95 58.06
N PHE A 4 63.75 46.34 57.58
CA PHE A 4 64.58 45.32 58.27
C PHE A 4 63.96 43.94 58.59
N ASP A 5 64.58 42.91 58.45
CA ASP A 5 65.91 42.30 58.31
C ASP A 5 65.70 40.86 58.84
N GLY A 6 66.26 39.91 58.35
CA GLY A 6 67.55 39.37 58.60
C GLY A 6 67.56 37.86 58.74
N GLN A 7 68.50 37.29 57.99
CA GLN A 7 69.41 36.18 58.36
C GLN A 7 68.83 34.76 58.62
N ASN A 8 69.15 33.88 57.67
CA ASN A 8 70.36 33.03 57.66
C ASN A 8 70.40 31.93 58.73
N SER A 9 70.31 30.70 58.38
CA SER A 9 71.36 29.69 58.70
C SER A 9 71.08 28.31 58.04
N ARG A 10 72.05 27.91 57.42
CA ARG A 10 72.61 26.60 56.98
C ARG A 10 72.08 25.35 57.67
N GLY A 11 71.98 24.29 56.90
CA GLY A 11 72.34 22.95 57.31
C GLY A 11 71.53 21.78 56.75
N GLY A 12 72.18 20.92 56.08
CA GLY A 12 71.78 19.54 56.05
C GLY A 12 71.33 18.95 54.65
N GLU A 13 72.35 18.61 53.88
CA GLU A 13 72.11 17.65 52.73
C GLU A 13 71.75 16.30 53.30
N SER A 14 70.56 15.82 52.86
CA SER A 14 70.32 14.39 52.86
C SER A 14 69.74 14.00 51.48
N ARG A 15 70.59 13.33 50.69
CA ARG A 15 70.24 12.77 49.44
C ARG A 15 69.26 11.59 49.62
N VAL A 16 67.98 11.87 49.44
CA VAL A 16 67.00 10.81 49.31
C VAL A 16 66.90 10.45 47.82
N LYS A 17 67.36 9.25 47.45
CA LYS A 17 67.20 8.66 46.13
C LYS A 17 65.72 8.32 45.93
N THR A 18 64.99 9.21 45.34
CA THR A 18 63.60 8.90 44.93
C THR A 18 63.64 8.06 43.63
N ARG A 19 63.35 6.75 43.82
CA ARG A 19 63.10 5.84 42.69
C ARG A 19 61.80 6.30 42.02
N ARG A 20 61.89 6.93 40.86
CA ARG A 20 60.73 7.18 39.99
C ARG A 20 60.24 5.85 39.47
N ARG A 21 59.15 5.31 40.06
CA ARG A 21 58.34 4.26 39.47
C ARG A 21 57.55 4.90 38.34
N ALA A 22 57.92 4.58 37.08
CA ALA A 22 57.11 4.90 35.90
C ALA A 22 55.84 4.07 35.96
N VAL A 23 54.72 4.71 36.28
CA VAL A 23 53.39 4.10 36.12
C VAL A 23 53.02 4.24 34.65
N TYR A 24 53.13 3.14 33.91
CA TYR A 24 52.57 3.08 32.58
C TYR A 24 51.06 3.01 32.69
N LEU A 25 50.38 4.12 32.38
CA LEU A 25 48.95 4.16 32.22
C LEU A 25 48.62 3.47 30.85
N ILE A 26 48.18 2.22 30.94
CA ILE A 26 47.64 1.53 29.75
C ILE A 26 46.24 2.11 29.54
N VAL A 27 46.11 3.08 28.62
CA VAL A 27 44.84 3.56 28.14
C VAL A 27 44.31 2.49 27.20
N THR A 28 43.46 1.61 27.73
CA THR A 28 42.71 0.66 26.89
C THR A 28 41.67 1.48 26.11
N LEU A 29 41.96 1.70 24.83
CA LEU A 29 41.04 2.32 23.91
C LEU A 29 39.90 1.32 23.66
N VAL A 30 38.82 1.40 24.45
CA VAL A 30 37.58 0.68 24.14
C VAL A 30 37.00 1.38 22.91
N GLY A 31 37.22 0.78 21.78
CA GLY A 31 36.59 1.19 20.52
C GLY A 31 35.08 1.04 20.66
N LEU A 32 34.38 2.14 20.94
CA LEU A 32 32.95 2.21 20.80
C LEU A 32 32.65 2.08 19.31
N THR A 33 32.31 0.87 18.86
CA THR A 33 31.68 0.67 17.56
C THR A 33 30.28 1.24 17.67
N LEU A 34 30.10 2.51 17.30
CA LEU A 34 28.77 3.07 17.08
C LEU A 34 28.08 2.21 15.99
N PRO A 35 26.85 1.72 16.26
CA PRO A 35 26.13 1.03 15.22
C PRO A 35 25.99 2.00 14.04
N SER A 36 26.43 1.55 12.85
CA SER A 36 26.23 2.29 11.61
C SER A 36 24.71 2.43 11.45
N VAL A 37 24.16 3.60 11.71
CA VAL A 37 22.80 3.94 11.33
C VAL A 37 22.81 3.91 9.80
N LEU A 38 22.20 2.89 9.21
CA LEU A 38 21.89 2.91 7.79
C LEU A 38 21.07 4.17 7.55
N GLY A 39 21.62 5.14 6.83
CA GLY A 39 20.95 6.39 6.53
C GLY A 39 19.65 6.10 5.78
N GLY A 40 18.53 6.65 6.26
CA GLY A 40 17.29 6.67 5.51
C GLY A 40 17.43 7.65 4.34
N GLU A 41 16.92 7.26 3.18
CA GLU A 41 16.80 8.14 2.02
C GLU A 41 15.35 8.64 1.93
N THR A 42 15.17 9.95 1.72
CA THR A 42 13.87 10.56 1.43
C THR A 42 13.80 10.87 -0.06
N LYS A 43 12.74 10.42 -0.73
CA LYS A 43 12.48 10.67 -2.15
C LYS A 43 11.15 11.42 -2.30
N ASP A 44 11.17 12.52 -3.05
CA ASP A 44 9.95 13.20 -3.47
C ASP A 44 9.19 12.34 -4.49
N LEU A 45 7.87 12.21 -4.29
CA LEU A 45 6.99 11.44 -5.17
C LEU A 45 6.25 12.39 -6.12
N LYS A 46 6.19 12.03 -7.40
CA LYS A 46 5.31 12.67 -8.35
C LYS A 46 3.86 12.32 -8.00
N THR A 47 3.00 13.31 -7.83
CA THR A 47 1.60 13.13 -7.47
C THR A 47 0.69 13.83 -8.46
N GLY A 48 -0.55 13.33 -8.57
CA GLY A 48 -1.57 13.90 -9.46
C GLY A 48 -2.95 13.29 -9.23
N ALA A 49 -3.85 13.54 -10.16
CA ALA A 49 -5.17 12.93 -10.21
C ALA A 49 -5.66 12.84 -11.66
N PHE A 50 -6.43 11.79 -11.94
CA PHE A 50 -7.12 11.60 -13.23
C PHE A 50 -8.38 10.76 -13.04
N GLU A 51 -9.20 10.71 -14.08
CA GLU A 51 -10.41 9.91 -14.12
C GLU A 51 -10.42 9.00 -15.34
N VAL A 52 -10.79 7.73 -15.13
CA VAL A 52 -11.08 6.76 -16.19
C VAL A 52 -12.59 6.55 -16.25
N ARG A 53 -13.18 6.58 -17.46
CA ARG A 53 -14.58 6.24 -17.70
C ARG A 53 -14.69 5.22 -18.80
N GLN A 54 -15.52 4.21 -18.55
CA GLN A 54 -15.86 3.20 -19.56
C GLN A 54 -17.35 2.86 -19.48
N GLU A 55 -17.94 2.53 -20.62
CA GLU A 55 -19.33 2.11 -20.72
C GLU A 55 -19.44 0.89 -21.63
N LEU A 56 -20.31 -0.04 -21.26
CA LEU A 56 -20.67 -1.16 -22.12
C LEU A 56 -22.11 -1.60 -21.86
N VAL A 57 -22.71 -2.30 -22.83
CA VAL A 57 -24.03 -2.92 -22.68
C VAL A 57 -23.84 -4.43 -22.52
N LEU A 58 -24.53 -4.99 -21.53
CA LEU A 58 -24.45 -6.39 -21.13
C LEU A 58 -25.85 -7.04 -21.23
N PRO A 59 -25.99 -8.27 -21.81
CA PRO A 59 -27.29 -8.89 -22.06
C PRO A 59 -27.85 -9.60 -20.82
N ALA A 60 -28.01 -8.87 -19.72
CA ALA A 60 -28.60 -9.33 -18.46
C ALA A 60 -29.27 -8.15 -17.75
N SER A 61 -30.16 -8.41 -16.78
CA SER A 61 -30.81 -7.34 -16.01
C SER A 61 -29.80 -6.60 -15.09
N PRO A 62 -30.10 -5.37 -14.68
CA PRO A 62 -29.22 -4.62 -13.76
C PRO A 62 -28.88 -5.38 -12.46
N GLU A 63 -29.84 -6.10 -11.91
CA GLU A 63 -29.64 -6.92 -10.72
C GLU A 63 -28.72 -8.11 -10.98
N GLU A 64 -28.89 -8.79 -12.13
CA GLU A 64 -28.02 -9.91 -12.50
C GLU A 64 -26.59 -9.46 -12.76
N VAL A 65 -26.38 -8.31 -13.43
CA VAL A 65 -25.05 -7.76 -13.65
C VAL A 65 -24.41 -7.33 -12.33
N TYR A 66 -25.20 -6.69 -11.45
CA TYR A 66 -24.73 -6.33 -10.10
C TYR A 66 -24.27 -7.56 -9.31
N ASP A 67 -25.07 -8.62 -9.29
CA ASP A 67 -24.74 -9.88 -8.60
C ASP A 67 -23.52 -10.58 -9.23
N ALA A 68 -23.32 -10.43 -10.53
CA ALA A 68 -22.15 -10.98 -11.23
C ALA A 68 -20.84 -10.25 -10.85
N VAL A 69 -20.87 -8.93 -10.64
CA VAL A 69 -19.69 -8.14 -10.27
C VAL A 69 -19.45 -8.07 -8.77
N THR A 70 -20.31 -8.68 -7.95
CA THR A 70 -20.18 -8.74 -6.48
C THR A 70 -20.14 -10.18 -5.99
N GLY A 71 -19.88 -10.41 -4.68
CA GLY A 71 -19.64 -11.75 -4.13
C GLY A 71 -18.39 -12.37 -4.71
N ASP A 72 -18.38 -13.67 -5.01
CA ASP A 72 -17.26 -14.33 -5.70
C ASP A 72 -17.10 -13.80 -7.12
N ILE A 73 -15.99 -13.17 -7.43
CA ILE A 73 -15.66 -12.56 -8.73
C ILE A 73 -14.56 -13.29 -9.48
N SER A 74 -14.08 -14.42 -8.95
CA SER A 74 -12.99 -15.22 -9.55
C SER A 74 -13.31 -15.72 -10.96
N GLY A 75 -14.59 -15.74 -11.35
CA GLY A 75 -15.01 -16.15 -12.69
C GLY A 75 -14.66 -15.18 -13.82
N TRP A 76 -14.37 -13.92 -13.49
CA TRP A 76 -14.04 -12.89 -14.48
C TRP A 76 -12.89 -11.97 -14.08
N TRP A 77 -12.60 -11.82 -12.80
CA TRP A 77 -11.47 -11.01 -12.32
C TRP A 77 -10.21 -11.88 -12.29
N ASP A 78 -9.20 -11.56 -13.08
CA ASP A 78 -7.99 -12.38 -13.27
C ASP A 78 -6.69 -11.72 -12.81
N HIS A 79 -6.76 -10.51 -12.28
CA HIS A 79 -5.62 -9.86 -11.62
C HIS A 79 -5.64 -10.15 -10.13
N SER A 80 -4.55 -10.68 -9.61
CA SER A 80 -4.41 -11.02 -8.21
C SER A 80 -2.95 -10.95 -7.77
N PHE A 81 -2.70 -10.70 -6.48
CA PHE A 81 -1.36 -10.77 -5.89
C PHE A 81 -0.86 -12.21 -5.81
N SER A 82 -1.76 -13.14 -5.58
CA SER A 82 -1.48 -14.57 -5.60
C SER A 82 -1.84 -15.16 -6.97
N LYS A 83 -0.97 -16.03 -7.51
CA LYS A 83 -1.29 -16.75 -8.77
C LYS A 83 -2.58 -17.57 -8.70
N HIS A 84 -2.91 -18.07 -7.52
CA HIS A 84 -4.06 -18.93 -7.25
C HIS A 84 -4.68 -18.55 -5.90
N PRO A 85 -5.43 -17.44 -5.84
CA PRO A 85 -6.11 -17.05 -4.61
C PRO A 85 -7.15 -18.10 -4.24
N LYS A 86 -7.26 -18.41 -2.95
CA LYS A 86 -8.28 -19.29 -2.43
C LYS A 86 -9.69 -18.70 -2.57
N LYS A 87 -9.78 -17.37 -2.38
CA LYS A 87 -11.01 -16.59 -2.58
C LYS A 87 -10.67 -15.22 -3.14
N LEU A 88 -11.53 -14.76 -4.02
CA LEU A 88 -11.49 -13.41 -4.59
C LEU A 88 -12.94 -12.91 -4.65
N TYR A 89 -13.29 -11.95 -3.78
CA TYR A 89 -14.68 -11.55 -3.66
C TYR A 89 -14.87 -10.09 -3.21
N LEU A 90 -16.00 -9.53 -3.62
CA LEU A 90 -16.43 -8.18 -3.26
C LEU A 90 -17.72 -8.24 -2.43
N GLU A 91 -17.66 -7.85 -1.16
CA GLU A 91 -18.82 -7.80 -0.27
C GLU A 91 -19.70 -6.59 -0.60
N ALA A 92 -20.91 -6.83 -1.11
CA ALA A 92 -21.84 -5.81 -1.60
C ALA A 92 -22.62 -5.10 -0.46
N LYS A 93 -21.89 -4.52 0.49
CA LYS A 93 -22.47 -3.75 1.62
C LYS A 93 -21.51 -2.63 2.05
N PRO A 94 -22.01 -1.48 2.56
CA PRO A 94 -21.12 -0.47 3.14
C PRO A 94 -20.24 -1.06 4.25
N GLY A 95 -18.92 -0.76 4.18
CA GLY A 95 -17.90 -1.35 5.06
C GLY A 95 -17.45 -2.76 4.66
N GLY A 96 -18.07 -3.37 3.64
CA GLY A 96 -17.59 -4.63 3.05
C GLY A 96 -16.29 -4.46 2.32
N GLY A 97 -15.49 -5.52 2.23
CA GLY A 97 -14.19 -5.52 1.57
C GLY A 97 -14.22 -6.10 0.16
N PHE A 98 -13.29 -5.62 -0.65
CA PHE A 98 -12.82 -6.35 -1.82
C PHE A 98 -11.60 -7.13 -1.37
N TRP A 99 -11.76 -8.47 -1.26
CA TRP A 99 -10.80 -9.35 -0.63
C TRP A 99 -10.16 -10.30 -1.60
N GLU A 100 -8.86 -10.45 -1.49
CA GLU A 100 -8.11 -11.57 -2.02
C GLU A 100 -7.57 -12.39 -0.83
N ILE A 101 -8.03 -13.62 -0.65
CA ILE A 101 -7.53 -14.55 0.38
C ILE A 101 -6.60 -15.56 -0.30
N PHE A 102 -5.34 -15.61 0.14
CA PHE A 102 -4.31 -16.41 -0.52
C PHE A 102 -4.37 -17.88 -0.13
N ASN A 103 -4.67 -18.16 1.15
CA ASN A 103 -4.56 -19.50 1.73
C ASN A 103 -5.54 -19.72 2.91
N ASP A 104 -5.47 -20.92 3.51
CA ASP A 104 -6.31 -21.32 4.65
C ASP A 104 -5.95 -20.61 5.96
N SER A 105 -4.74 -20.06 6.08
CA SER A 105 -4.31 -19.28 7.24
C SER A 105 -4.93 -17.90 7.31
N GLY A 106 -5.58 -17.45 6.20
CA GLY A 106 -6.21 -16.15 6.12
C GLY A 106 -5.27 -15.02 5.64
N ASP A 107 -4.05 -15.37 5.20
CA ASP A 107 -3.20 -14.39 4.54
C ASP A 107 -3.90 -13.86 3.29
N GLY A 108 -3.79 -12.57 3.01
CA GLY A 108 -4.51 -11.97 1.90
C GLY A 108 -4.29 -10.47 1.76
N ALA A 109 -5.07 -9.87 0.88
CA ALA A 109 -5.13 -8.43 0.68
C ALA A 109 -6.57 -7.92 0.82
N LEU A 110 -6.72 -6.72 1.36
CA LEU A 110 -7.92 -5.90 1.26
C LEU A 110 -7.65 -4.84 0.20
N ASP A 111 -8.14 -5.08 -1.00
CA ASP A 111 -7.88 -4.24 -2.17
C ASP A 111 -8.65 -2.93 -2.13
N ALA A 112 -9.89 -2.98 -1.60
CA ALA A 112 -10.75 -1.81 -1.44
C ALA A 112 -11.84 -2.06 -0.38
N THR A 113 -12.48 -0.97 0.06
CA THR A 113 -13.64 -0.99 0.95
C THR A 113 -14.85 -0.41 0.24
N VAL A 114 -15.99 -1.08 0.29
CA VAL A 114 -17.26 -0.60 -0.25
C VAL A 114 -17.79 0.55 0.60
N ILE A 115 -18.12 1.67 -0.04
CA ILE A 115 -18.64 2.88 0.61
C ILE A 115 -20.08 3.21 0.22
N LEU A 116 -20.60 2.58 -0.85
CA LEU A 116 -21.98 2.67 -1.31
C LEU A 116 -22.36 1.37 -2.00
N ALA A 117 -23.53 0.83 -1.68
CA ALA A 117 -24.08 -0.37 -2.33
C ALA A 117 -25.60 -0.26 -2.42
N GLU A 118 -26.13 -0.26 -3.64
CA GLU A 118 -27.55 -0.31 -3.96
C GLU A 118 -27.74 -1.30 -5.10
N ARG A 119 -28.27 -2.51 -4.76
CA ARG A 119 -28.38 -3.64 -5.71
C ARG A 119 -29.12 -3.26 -6.98
N GLY A 120 -28.52 -3.56 -8.12
CA GLY A 120 -29.06 -3.25 -9.45
C GLY A 120 -28.95 -1.78 -9.86
N LYS A 121 -28.36 -0.90 -9.03
CA LYS A 121 -28.20 0.52 -9.36
C LYS A 121 -26.77 1.00 -9.28
N THR A 122 -26.10 0.79 -8.14
CA THR A 122 -24.73 1.28 -7.98
C THR A 122 -23.96 0.50 -6.92
N ILE A 123 -22.67 0.34 -7.15
CA ILE A 123 -21.71 0.01 -6.10
C ILE A 123 -20.50 0.94 -6.23
N ARG A 124 -20.02 1.43 -5.09
CA ARG A 124 -18.82 2.27 -5.01
C ARG A 124 -17.90 1.74 -3.94
N PHE A 125 -16.64 1.63 -4.27
CA PHE A 125 -15.59 1.21 -3.34
C PHE A 125 -14.36 2.10 -3.49
N THR A 126 -13.56 2.17 -2.43
CA THR A 126 -12.35 2.97 -2.37
C THR A 126 -11.18 2.15 -1.83
N GLY A 127 -10.04 2.29 -2.45
CA GLY A 127 -8.80 1.60 -2.08
C GLY A 127 -7.78 1.69 -3.19
N PRO A 128 -6.55 1.20 -2.94
CA PRO A 128 -5.48 1.23 -3.93
C PRO A 128 -5.63 0.14 -5.00
N LEU A 129 -6.51 -0.84 -4.81
CA LEU A 129 -6.61 -2.05 -5.65
C LEU A 129 -5.21 -2.70 -5.81
N GLY A 130 -4.83 -3.13 -7.00
CA GLY A 130 -3.52 -3.72 -7.26
C GLY A 130 -2.31 -2.82 -7.03
N LEU A 131 -2.50 -1.53 -6.71
CA LEU A 131 -1.44 -0.56 -6.42
C LEU A 131 -1.17 -0.36 -4.92
N SER A 132 -1.49 -1.33 -4.08
CA SER A 132 -1.39 -1.22 -2.61
C SER A 132 0.03 -0.94 -2.06
N GLY A 133 1.07 -1.04 -2.89
CA GLY A 133 2.44 -0.63 -2.55
C GLY A 133 2.75 0.84 -2.81
N GLN A 134 1.81 1.61 -3.36
CA GLN A 134 1.97 3.02 -3.71
C GLN A 134 1.09 3.91 -2.83
N ALA A 135 1.46 5.19 -2.71
CA ALA A 135 0.66 6.20 -2.02
C ALA A 135 -0.47 6.69 -2.96
N VAL A 136 -1.41 5.82 -3.30
CA VAL A 136 -2.51 6.07 -4.24
C VAL A 136 -3.84 5.62 -3.67
N THR A 137 -4.91 6.32 -4.04
CA THR A 137 -6.29 5.93 -3.74
C THR A 137 -7.12 6.00 -5.01
N MET A 138 -7.94 4.97 -5.22
CA MET A 138 -8.95 4.94 -6.28
C MET A 138 -10.34 5.00 -5.64
N VAL A 139 -11.27 5.72 -6.26
CA VAL A 139 -12.69 5.66 -5.97
C VAL A 139 -13.37 5.15 -7.23
N THR A 140 -13.76 3.88 -7.19
CA THR A 140 -14.40 3.21 -8.32
C THR A 140 -15.88 3.10 -8.10
N THR A 141 -16.66 3.50 -9.10
CA THR A 141 -18.12 3.42 -9.11
C THR A 141 -18.58 2.63 -10.32
N TYR A 142 -19.41 1.63 -10.09
CA TYR A 142 -20.25 1.00 -11.14
C TYR A 142 -21.67 1.52 -11.02
N GLU A 143 -22.22 1.99 -12.12
CA GLU A 143 -23.63 2.38 -12.25
C GLU A 143 -24.31 1.46 -13.24
N PHE A 144 -25.45 0.94 -12.85
CA PHE A 144 -26.25 -0.01 -13.63
C PHE A 144 -27.55 0.66 -14.01
N SER A 145 -27.85 0.74 -15.30
CA SER A 145 -29.11 1.29 -15.79
C SER A 145 -29.72 0.38 -16.85
N PRO A 146 -31.06 0.26 -16.91
CA PRO A 146 -31.72 -0.51 -17.94
C PRO A 146 -31.35 -0.01 -19.33
N ASP A 147 -31.18 -0.95 -20.28
CA ASP A 147 -30.96 -0.72 -21.69
C ASP A 147 -31.84 -1.68 -22.48
N PRO A 148 -32.33 -1.34 -23.68
CA PRO A 148 -33.15 -2.26 -24.51
C PRO A 148 -32.48 -3.61 -24.78
N ALA A 149 -31.13 -3.69 -24.76
CA ALA A 149 -30.35 -4.91 -24.92
C ALA A 149 -29.91 -5.54 -23.57
N GLY A 150 -30.41 -5.05 -22.42
CA GLY A 150 -30.12 -5.55 -21.10
C GLY A 150 -29.72 -4.46 -20.09
N THR A 151 -28.43 -4.30 -19.80
CA THR A 151 -27.92 -3.31 -18.84
C THR A 151 -26.81 -2.48 -19.46
N LYS A 152 -26.93 -1.17 -19.39
CA LYS A 152 -25.79 -0.28 -19.57
C LYS A 152 -25.03 -0.19 -18.24
N LEU A 153 -23.82 -0.70 -18.23
CA LEU A 153 -22.86 -0.57 -17.14
C LEU A 153 -21.93 0.61 -17.45
N ARG A 154 -21.86 1.57 -16.52
CA ARG A 154 -20.87 2.64 -16.54
C ARG A 154 -19.89 2.44 -15.38
N LEU A 155 -18.60 2.43 -15.70
CA LEU A 155 -17.52 2.54 -14.74
C LEU A 155 -16.99 3.97 -14.72
N THR A 156 -16.81 4.52 -13.52
CA THR A 156 -16.01 5.71 -13.26
C THR A 156 -14.99 5.39 -12.20
N CYS A 157 -13.69 5.56 -12.51
CA CYS A 157 -12.60 5.37 -11.57
C CYS A 157 -11.82 6.68 -11.44
N ASN A 158 -11.94 7.34 -10.28
CA ASN A 158 -11.18 8.51 -9.92
C ASN A 158 -9.94 8.08 -9.16
N VAL A 159 -8.76 8.50 -9.61
CA VAL A 159 -7.48 8.10 -9.07
C VAL A 159 -6.72 9.33 -8.59
N ALA A 160 -6.17 9.28 -7.39
CA ALA A 160 -5.37 10.36 -6.81
C ALA A 160 -4.21 9.81 -6.00
N GLY A 161 -3.04 10.44 -6.12
CA GLY A 161 -1.84 10.05 -5.37
C GLY A 161 -0.57 10.03 -6.17
N GLN A 162 0.30 9.06 -5.87
CA GLN A 162 1.56 8.83 -6.56
C GLN A 162 1.34 8.20 -7.93
N PHE A 163 2.03 8.72 -8.95
CA PHE A 163 1.97 8.19 -10.32
C PHE A 163 3.34 8.16 -10.99
N GLU A 164 3.52 7.14 -11.83
CA GLU A 164 4.56 7.09 -12.86
C GLU A 164 4.01 7.58 -14.20
N ASP A 165 4.88 7.91 -15.15
CA ASP A 165 4.44 8.35 -16.48
C ASP A 165 3.76 7.20 -17.23
N GLY A 166 2.53 7.45 -17.71
CA GLY A 166 1.73 6.48 -18.47
C GLY A 166 0.83 5.58 -17.62
N GLU A 167 0.81 5.71 -16.30
CA GLU A 167 -0.10 4.94 -15.44
C GLU A 167 -1.58 5.25 -15.69
N ASP A 168 -1.92 6.46 -16.11
CA ASP A 168 -3.26 6.81 -16.56
C ASP A 168 -3.76 5.90 -17.69
N LYS A 169 -2.92 5.70 -18.71
CA LYS A 169 -3.21 4.81 -19.83
C LYS A 169 -3.20 3.32 -19.44
N MET A 170 -2.30 2.96 -18.55
CA MET A 170 -2.23 1.59 -18.02
C MET A 170 -3.49 1.26 -17.24
N ILE A 171 -3.97 2.13 -16.37
CA ILE A 171 -5.19 1.92 -15.58
C ILE A 171 -6.43 1.88 -16.49
N ASP A 172 -6.51 2.75 -17.51
CA ASP A 172 -7.59 2.68 -18.52
C ASP A 172 -7.60 1.34 -19.26
N ALA A 173 -6.44 0.88 -19.71
CA ALA A 173 -6.30 -0.41 -20.39
C ALA A 173 -6.67 -1.60 -19.48
N VAL A 174 -6.31 -1.57 -18.21
CA VAL A 174 -6.67 -2.59 -17.21
C VAL A 174 -8.19 -2.62 -17.01
N TRP A 175 -8.86 -1.49 -16.89
CA TRP A 175 -10.32 -1.45 -16.79
C TRP A 175 -11.00 -1.92 -18.08
N HIS A 176 -10.45 -1.60 -19.25
CA HIS A 176 -10.93 -2.14 -20.52
C HIS A 176 -10.82 -3.68 -20.55
N HIS A 177 -9.68 -4.22 -20.15
CA HIS A 177 -9.48 -5.66 -20.02
C HIS A 177 -10.56 -6.30 -19.15
N PHE A 178 -10.75 -5.79 -17.92
CA PHE A 178 -11.74 -6.34 -17.00
C PHE A 178 -13.17 -6.28 -17.56
N LEU A 179 -13.58 -5.16 -18.12
CA LEU A 179 -14.96 -4.98 -18.54
C LEU A 179 -15.26 -5.68 -19.88
N VAL A 180 -14.37 -5.52 -20.85
CA VAL A 180 -14.64 -5.97 -22.25
C VAL A 180 -14.13 -7.38 -22.50
N GLU A 181 -12.94 -7.72 -22.00
CA GLU A 181 -12.33 -9.01 -22.29
C GLU A 181 -12.68 -10.09 -21.26
N ARG A 182 -13.11 -9.69 -20.05
CA ARG A 182 -13.41 -10.64 -18.98
C ARG A 182 -14.88 -10.64 -18.57
N LEU A 183 -15.42 -9.51 -18.07
CA LEU A 183 -16.80 -9.45 -17.59
C LEU A 183 -17.83 -9.68 -18.70
N LYS A 184 -17.65 -9.04 -19.85
CA LYS A 184 -18.61 -9.17 -20.95
C LYS A 184 -18.78 -10.62 -21.40
N PRO A 185 -17.73 -11.39 -21.76
CA PRO A 185 -17.91 -12.82 -22.11
C PRO A 185 -18.45 -13.65 -20.95
N TYR A 186 -18.12 -13.33 -19.69
CA TYR A 186 -18.64 -14.01 -18.51
C TYR A 186 -20.17 -13.87 -18.40
N ILE A 187 -20.70 -12.69 -18.70
CA ILE A 187 -22.15 -12.42 -18.73
C ILE A 187 -22.78 -13.07 -19.98
N GLU A 188 -22.22 -12.88 -21.16
CA GLU A 188 -22.75 -13.41 -22.44
C GLU A 188 -22.83 -14.93 -22.44
N SER A 189 -21.89 -15.62 -21.84
CA SER A 189 -21.90 -17.08 -21.71
C SER A 189 -22.91 -17.62 -20.70
N GLY A 190 -23.48 -16.76 -19.85
CA GLY A 190 -24.34 -17.19 -18.74
C GLY A 190 -23.60 -17.89 -17.58
N THR A 191 -22.26 -17.90 -17.60
CA THR A 191 -21.44 -18.58 -16.57
C THR A 191 -21.71 -18.03 -15.17
N TYR A 192 -21.99 -16.72 -15.05
CA TYR A 192 -22.32 -16.05 -13.79
C TYR A 192 -23.53 -16.68 -13.05
N LYS A 193 -24.45 -17.33 -13.76
CA LYS A 193 -25.64 -18.00 -13.18
C LYS A 193 -25.29 -19.27 -12.40
N LYS A 194 -24.09 -19.80 -12.58
CA LYS A 194 -23.58 -20.99 -11.88
C LYS A 194 -22.85 -20.63 -10.59
N LYS A 195 -22.72 -19.34 -10.26
CA LYS A 195 -22.08 -18.84 -9.06
C LYS A 195 -22.82 -19.37 -7.84
N ALA A 196 -22.10 -19.97 -6.90
CA ALA A 196 -22.68 -20.36 -5.62
C ALA A 196 -23.17 -19.11 -4.84
N PRO A 197 -24.26 -19.22 -4.10
CA PRO A 197 -24.81 -18.14 -3.31
C PRO A 197 -23.85 -17.69 -2.18
#